data_989c2be9db60a8cb88362f389e0dc34a
#
_entry.id   989c2be9db60a8cb88362f389e0dc34a
#
_cell.length_a   1.000
_cell.length_b   1.000
_cell.length_c   1.000
_cell.angle_alpha   90.00
_cell.angle_beta   90.00
_cell.angle_gamma   90.00
#
_symmetry.space_group_name_H-M   'P 1'
#
loop_
_entity.id
_entity.type
_entity.pdbx_description
1 polymer ?
#
loop_
_entity_poly.entity_id
_entity_poly.type
_entity_poly.pdbx_seq_one_letter_code
_entity_poly.pdbx_strand_id
1 'polypeptide(L)'
;MEYAVEKQHAKGKFHAIERINQLCDKDTFMEIYSGVRHNCTSFGMDKKDIPYDGVITGFGKINGRKVAIYAQDFTVQGGSLGRMHGEKIAELIDKAIQARCPVIGINDSGGARIQEGVDALCGYGDLFYQNVRASGSVPQISIVAGPCAGGAVYSPGITDFIFAVDKISQL
;
A
#
# COMPACT_ATOMS: atom_id res chain seq x y z
N MET A 1 11.01 14.47 -5.74
CA MET A 1 10.85 12.99 -5.65
C MET A 1 12.22 12.30 -5.53
N GLU A 2 13.18 12.58 -6.41
CA GLU A 2 14.52 11.97 -6.41
C GLU A 2 15.26 12.02 -5.06
N TYR A 3 15.36 13.21 -4.44
CA TYR A 3 15.96 13.37 -3.10
C TYR A 3 15.31 12.51 -2.01
N ALA A 4 13.97 12.33 -2.06
CA ALA A 4 13.27 11.51 -1.08
C ALA A 4 13.57 10.01 -1.27
N VAL A 5 13.75 9.57 -2.51
CA VAL A 5 14.15 8.20 -2.85
C VAL A 5 15.58 7.94 -2.38
N GLU A 6 16.52 8.84 -2.66
CA GLU A 6 17.91 8.75 -2.17
C GLU A 6 17.98 8.62 -0.65
N LYS A 7 17.13 9.37 0.07
CA LYS A 7 17.04 9.29 1.54
C LYS A 7 16.51 7.93 2.02
N GLN A 8 15.66 7.26 1.24
CA GLN A 8 15.22 5.88 1.53
C GLN A 8 16.37 4.90 1.29
N HIS A 9 17.07 5.01 0.16
CA HIS A 9 18.22 4.16 -0.16
C HIS A 9 19.34 4.28 0.91
N ALA A 10 19.62 5.49 1.39
CA ALA A 10 20.58 5.73 2.47
C ALA A 10 20.21 5.01 3.80
N LYS A 11 18.93 4.65 3.98
CA LYS A 11 18.44 3.85 5.12
C LYS A 11 18.35 2.35 4.81
N GLY A 12 18.87 1.90 3.66
CA GLY A 12 18.74 0.52 3.21
C GLY A 12 17.35 0.11 2.74
N LYS A 13 16.47 1.08 2.46
CA LYS A 13 15.09 0.84 2.03
C LYS A 13 14.93 1.11 0.54
N PHE A 14 14.29 0.21 -0.17
CA PHE A 14 13.90 0.41 -1.56
C PHE A 14 12.65 1.29 -1.68
N HIS A 15 12.52 2.00 -2.80
CA HIS A 15 11.29 2.69 -3.18
C HIS A 15 10.16 1.71 -3.49
N ALA A 16 8.90 2.16 -3.37
CA ALA A 16 7.73 1.29 -3.54
C ALA A 16 7.72 0.51 -4.86
N ILE A 17 7.99 1.18 -5.98
CA ILE A 17 8.04 0.52 -7.30
C ILE A 17 9.22 -0.47 -7.43
N GLU A 18 10.35 -0.17 -6.81
CA GLU A 18 11.52 -1.06 -6.83
C GLU A 18 11.19 -2.37 -6.11
N ARG A 19 10.48 -2.30 -4.97
CA ARG A 19 10.01 -3.47 -4.21
C ARG A 19 9.08 -4.35 -5.04
N ILE A 20 8.15 -3.73 -5.78
CA ILE A 20 7.24 -4.44 -6.68
C ILE A 20 8.04 -5.14 -7.78
N ASN A 21 8.98 -4.44 -8.41
CA ASN A 21 9.80 -4.98 -9.49
C ASN A 21 10.73 -6.11 -9.05
N GLN A 22 11.13 -6.14 -7.76
CA GLN A 22 11.90 -7.26 -7.20
C GLN A 22 11.06 -8.52 -6.99
N LEU A 23 9.75 -8.37 -6.75
CA LEU A 23 8.84 -9.49 -6.53
C LEU A 23 8.26 -10.04 -7.82
N CYS A 24 7.94 -9.17 -8.77
CA CYS A 24 7.30 -9.55 -10.02
C CYS A 24 8.29 -10.12 -11.03
N ASP A 25 7.79 -11.06 -11.84
CA ASP A 25 8.44 -11.43 -13.07
C ASP A 25 8.65 -10.19 -13.95
N LYS A 26 9.78 -10.13 -14.65
CA LYS A 26 10.16 -8.97 -15.44
C LYS A 26 9.04 -8.52 -16.39
N ASP A 27 8.76 -7.25 -16.44
CA ASP A 27 7.80 -6.57 -17.34
C ASP A 27 6.35 -7.10 -17.23
N THR A 28 5.97 -7.71 -16.10
CA THR A 28 4.61 -8.23 -15.90
C THR A 28 3.73 -7.36 -15.03
N PHE A 29 4.29 -6.39 -14.30
CA PHE A 29 3.50 -5.52 -13.44
C PHE A 29 2.73 -4.49 -14.28
N MET A 30 1.43 -4.44 -14.06
CA MET A 30 0.52 -3.47 -14.65
C MET A 30 -0.12 -2.66 -13.53
N GLU A 31 0.28 -1.39 -13.43
CA GLU A 31 -0.28 -0.46 -12.44
C GLU A 31 -1.72 -0.10 -12.79
N ILE A 32 -2.57 -0.02 -11.77
CA ILE A 32 -3.94 0.52 -11.86
C ILE A 32 -4.07 1.73 -10.92
N TYR A 33 -4.93 2.68 -11.30
CA TYR A 33 -5.22 3.89 -10.50
C TYR A 33 -4.00 4.82 -10.28
N SER A 34 -3.02 4.81 -11.18
CA SER A 34 -1.83 5.69 -11.11
C SER A 34 -2.19 7.19 -11.11
N GLY A 35 -3.29 7.56 -11.78
CA GLY A 35 -3.77 8.93 -11.85
C GLY A 35 -4.55 9.43 -10.62
N VAL A 36 -4.86 8.55 -9.67
CA VAL A 36 -5.63 8.94 -8.47
C VAL A 36 -4.84 9.89 -7.60
N ARG A 37 -5.52 10.90 -7.07
CA ARG A 37 -4.99 11.89 -6.11
C ARG A 37 -5.94 11.98 -4.93
N HIS A 38 -5.47 12.52 -3.79
CA HIS A 38 -6.34 12.85 -2.67
C HIS A 38 -7.36 13.91 -3.07
N ASN A 39 -8.47 13.98 -2.34
CA ASN A 39 -9.54 14.95 -2.51
C ASN A 39 -9.69 15.90 -1.31
N CYS A 40 -8.75 15.88 -0.39
CA CYS A 40 -8.76 16.71 0.80
C CYS A 40 -8.46 18.17 0.45
N THR A 41 -9.30 19.09 0.94
CA THR A 41 -9.13 20.55 0.78
C THR A 41 -8.73 21.25 2.07
N SER A 42 -8.78 20.54 3.22
CA SER A 42 -8.45 21.08 4.53
C SER A 42 -6.94 21.19 4.75
N PHE A 43 -6.52 22.07 5.65
CA PHE A 43 -5.12 22.25 6.06
C PHE A 43 -4.13 22.52 4.90
N GLY A 44 -4.60 23.17 3.83
CA GLY A 44 -3.78 23.48 2.65
C GLY A 44 -3.41 22.28 1.81
N MET A 45 -4.12 21.18 1.95
CA MET A 45 -3.92 19.98 1.14
C MET A 45 -4.29 20.21 -0.32
N ASP A 46 -5.25 21.07 -0.62
CA ASP A 46 -5.62 21.51 -1.97
C ASP A 46 -4.45 22.04 -2.81
N LYS A 47 -3.38 22.49 -2.15
CA LYS A 47 -2.15 23.00 -2.79
C LYS A 47 -1.04 21.95 -2.92
N LYS A 48 -1.26 20.73 -2.40
CA LYS A 48 -0.27 19.66 -2.42
C LYS A 48 -0.59 18.65 -3.52
N ASP A 49 0.35 18.43 -4.43
CA ASP A 49 0.31 17.26 -5.30
C ASP A 49 0.85 16.05 -4.52
N ILE A 50 -0.01 15.05 -4.33
CA ILE A 50 0.33 13.78 -3.70
C ILE A 50 0.16 12.71 -4.77
N PRO A 51 1.24 12.36 -5.47
CA PRO A 51 1.16 11.44 -6.60
C PRO A 51 0.61 10.09 -6.15
N TYR A 52 -0.27 9.51 -6.97
CA TYR A 52 -0.96 8.22 -6.74
C TYR A 52 -1.49 8.01 -5.31
N ASP A 53 -1.71 9.09 -4.61
CA ASP A 53 -2.07 9.17 -3.18
C ASP A 53 -1.19 8.31 -2.24
N GLY A 54 0.11 8.18 -2.60
CA GLY A 54 1.13 7.52 -1.78
C GLY A 54 1.05 5.99 -1.75
N VAL A 55 0.29 5.35 -2.65
CA VAL A 55 0.26 3.90 -2.81
C VAL A 55 0.20 3.47 -4.27
N ILE A 56 1.10 2.59 -4.65
CA ILE A 56 1.11 1.94 -5.97
C ILE A 56 0.28 0.67 -5.88
N THR A 57 -0.65 0.49 -6.79
CA THR A 57 -1.56 -0.67 -6.84
C THR A 57 -1.58 -1.28 -8.23
N GLY A 58 -1.60 -2.60 -8.35
CA GLY A 58 -1.63 -3.24 -9.65
C GLY A 58 -1.66 -4.76 -9.61
N PHE A 59 -1.55 -5.35 -10.78
CA PHE A 59 -1.43 -6.79 -10.97
C PHE A 59 -0.09 -7.12 -11.62
N GLY A 60 0.48 -8.23 -11.22
CA GLY A 60 1.71 -8.75 -11.81
C GLY A 60 1.71 -10.27 -11.83
N LYS A 61 2.85 -10.85 -12.16
CA LYS A 61 3.07 -12.30 -12.05
C LYS A 61 4.28 -12.57 -11.17
N ILE A 62 4.23 -13.64 -10.40
CA ILE A 62 5.36 -14.19 -9.65
C ILE A 62 5.46 -15.67 -10.02
N ASN A 63 6.57 -16.07 -10.63
CA ASN A 63 6.76 -17.41 -11.18
C ASN A 63 5.58 -17.82 -12.10
N GLY A 64 5.16 -16.90 -12.97
CA GLY A 64 4.06 -17.09 -13.92
C GLY A 64 2.65 -17.00 -13.31
N ARG A 65 2.50 -16.94 -11.99
CA ARG A 65 1.21 -16.89 -11.30
C ARG A 65 0.75 -15.45 -11.09
N LYS A 66 -0.50 -15.15 -11.46
CA LYS A 66 -1.11 -13.82 -11.27
C LYS A 66 -1.25 -13.48 -9.78
N VAL A 67 -0.87 -12.27 -9.42
CA VAL A 67 -1.00 -11.71 -8.08
C VAL A 67 -1.50 -10.27 -8.16
N ALA A 68 -2.24 -9.83 -7.14
CA ALA A 68 -2.56 -8.42 -6.89
C ALA A 68 -1.53 -7.89 -5.89
N ILE A 69 -0.96 -6.72 -6.16
CA ILE A 69 0.09 -6.15 -5.32
C ILE A 69 -0.22 -4.68 -5.04
N TYR A 70 -0.07 -4.27 -3.79
CA TYR A 70 0.05 -2.86 -3.45
C TYR A 70 1.35 -2.61 -2.68
N ALA A 71 1.91 -1.40 -2.85
CA ALA A 71 3.07 -0.95 -2.10
C ALA A 71 2.87 0.49 -1.63
N GLN A 72 2.91 0.70 -0.33
CA GLN A 72 2.87 2.03 0.25
C GLN A 72 4.21 2.72 0.06
N ASP A 73 4.15 3.99 -0.36
CA ASP A 73 5.33 4.78 -0.65
C ASP A 73 5.61 5.78 0.48
N PHE A 74 6.58 5.45 1.31
CA PHE A 74 6.99 6.31 2.41
C PHE A 74 7.56 7.66 1.96
N THR A 75 8.02 7.78 0.72
CA THR A 75 8.52 9.05 0.18
C THR A 75 7.41 10.06 -0.05
N VAL A 76 6.16 9.58 -0.14
CA VAL A 76 4.96 10.38 -0.35
C VAL A 76 4.18 10.48 0.96
N GLN A 77 4.22 11.62 1.61
CA GLN A 77 3.52 11.90 2.90
C GLN A 77 3.77 10.84 3.99
N GLY A 78 4.97 10.23 4.03
CA GLY A 78 5.30 9.17 4.98
C GLY A 78 4.47 7.89 4.78
N GLY A 79 3.98 7.61 3.59
CA GLY A 79 3.11 6.48 3.28
C GLY A 79 1.77 6.53 4.03
N SER A 80 1.40 7.70 4.58
CA SER A 80 0.16 7.84 5.37
C SER A 80 -1.07 7.59 4.50
N LEU A 81 -2.02 6.83 5.07
CA LEU A 81 -3.24 6.45 4.39
C LEU A 81 -4.30 7.56 4.51
N GLY A 82 -4.64 8.17 3.38
CA GLY A 82 -5.81 9.02 3.20
C GLY A 82 -6.99 8.25 2.64
N ARG A 83 -8.11 8.94 2.40
CA ARG A 83 -9.33 8.33 1.86
C ARG A 83 -9.07 7.57 0.56
N MET A 84 -8.50 8.25 -0.44
CA MET A 84 -8.25 7.67 -1.76
C MET A 84 -7.19 6.57 -1.74
N HIS A 85 -6.19 6.69 -0.87
CA HIS A 85 -5.20 5.65 -0.63
C HIS A 85 -5.88 4.34 -0.16
N GLY A 86 -6.77 4.44 0.85
CA GLY A 86 -7.53 3.30 1.35
C GLY A 86 -8.45 2.70 0.29
N GLU A 87 -9.17 3.53 -0.45
CA GLU A 87 -10.04 3.08 -1.54
C GLU A 87 -9.27 2.33 -2.64
N LYS A 88 -8.10 2.81 -3.04
CA LYS A 88 -7.25 2.11 -4.03
C LYS A 88 -6.90 0.70 -3.59
N ILE A 89 -6.51 0.52 -2.33
CA ILE A 89 -6.17 -0.80 -1.79
C ILE A 89 -7.44 -1.67 -1.68
N ALA A 90 -8.53 -1.13 -1.17
CA ALA A 90 -9.79 -1.83 -1.03
C ALA A 90 -10.32 -2.33 -2.40
N GLU A 91 -10.31 -1.48 -3.42
CA GLU A 91 -10.68 -1.84 -4.79
C GLU A 91 -9.74 -2.91 -5.39
N LEU A 92 -8.43 -2.83 -5.13
CA LEU A 92 -7.49 -3.85 -5.56
C LEU A 92 -7.82 -5.21 -4.94
N ILE A 93 -8.12 -5.25 -3.63
CA ILE A 93 -8.47 -6.50 -2.93
C ILE A 93 -9.78 -7.07 -3.49
N ASP A 94 -10.82 -6.24 -3.71
CA ASP A 94 -12.07 -6.71 -4.32
C ASP A 94 -11.84 -7.33 -5.70
N LYS A 95 -11.02 -6.67 -6.54
CA LYS A 95 -10.64 -7.21 -7.85
C LYS A 95 -9.82 -8.51 -7.75
N ALA A 96 -8.98 -8.64 -6.73
CA ALA A 96 -8.22 -9.87 -6.48
C ALA A 96 -9.14 -11.04 -6.10
N ILE A 97 -10.16 -10.79 -5.27
CA ILE A 97 -11.20 -11.79 -4.94
C ILE A 97 -11.90 -12.25 -6.22
N GLN A 98 -12.36 -11.30 -7.06
CA GLN A 98 -13.01 -11.62 -8.34
C GLN A 98 -12.09 -12.40 -9.29
N ALA A 99 -10.81 -12.02 -9.34
CA ALA A 99 -9.81 -12.68 -10.18
C ALA A 99 -9.24 -13.96 -9.58
N ARG A 100 -9.62 -14.32 -8.35
CA ARG A 100 -9.15 -15.49 -7.58
C ARG A 100 -7.62 -15.56 -7.54
N CYS A 101 -6.96 -14.45 -7.25
CA CYS A 101 -5.51 -14.38 -7.13
C CYS A 101 -5.07 -13.85 -5.76
N PRO A 102 -3.89 -14.26 -5.26
CA PRO A 102 -3.36 -13.76 -3.99
C PRO A 102 -3.19 -12.24 -3.98
N VAL A 103 -3.32 -11.65 -2.77
CA VAL A 103 -3.00 -10.25 -2.52
C VAL A 103 -1.69 -10.16 -1.76
N ILE A 104 -0.77 -9.33 -2.22
CA ILE A 104 0.49 -9.03 -1.54
C ILE A 104 0.51 -7.53 -1.20
N GLY A 105 0.57 -7.22 0.08
CA GLY A 105 0.70 -5.85 0.57
C GLY A 105 2.13 -5.57 1.05
N ILE A 106 2.78 -4.55 0.49
CA ILE A 106 4.06 -4.06 0.96
C ILE A 106 3.80 -2.81 1.80
N ASN A 107 3.91 -2.96 3.10
CA ASN A 107 3.48 -1.98 4.09
C ASN A 107 4.66 -1.14 4.57
N ASP A 108 4.55 0.18 4.44
CA ASP A 108 5.54 1.18 4.86
C ASP A 108 4.82 2.51 5.09
N SER A 109 4.24 2.69 6.29
CA SER A 109 3.27 3.75 6.54
C SER A 109 3.32 4.30 7.96
N GLY A 110 3.26 5.61 8.07
CA GLY A 110 3.08 6.32 9.33
C GLY A 110 1.67 6.25 9.92
N GLY A 111 0.74 5.50 9.32
CA GLY A 111 -0.64 5.38 9.79
C GLY A 111 -1.62 6.30 9.06
N ALA A 112 -2.71 6.70 9.72
CA ALA A 112 -3.74 7.56 9.13
C ALA A 112 -3.20 8.96 8.80
N ARG A 113 -3.58 9.49 7.63
CA ARG A 113 -3.25 10.87 7.22
C ARG A 113 -4.05 11.85 8.05
N ILE A 114 -3.41 12.49 9.03
CA ILE A 114 -4.07 13.35 10.04
C ILE A 114 -4.86 14.49 9.40
N GLN A 115 -4.38 15.05 8.31
CA GLN A 115 -5.01 16.17 7.61
C GLN A 115 -6.39 15.82 7.02
N GLU A 116 -6.67 14.54 6.80
CA GLU A 116 -7.95 14.04 6.30
C GLU A 116 -8.92 13.64 7.42
N GLY A 117 -8.44 13.61 8.66
CA GLY A 117 -9.32 13.35 9.81
C GLY A 117 -10.09 12.04 9.70
N VAL A 118 -11.43 12.13 9.80
CA VAL A 118 -12.33 10.98 9.74
C VAL A 118 -12.28 10.26 8.38
N ASP A 119 -12.03 10.96 7.29
CA ASP A 119 -11.98 10.36 5.95
C ASP A 119 -10.84 9.36 5.83
N ALA A 120 -9.68 9.63 6.46
CA ALA A 120 -8.60 8.65 6.54
C ALA A 120 -9.00 7.40 7.33
N LEU A 121 -9.79 7.55 8.40
CA LEU A 121 -10.32 6.41 9.17
C LEU A 121 -11.33 5.61 8.35
N CYS A 122 -12.16 6.27 7.55
CA CYS A 122 -13.04 5.60 6.59
C CYS A 122 -12.24 4.78 5.58
N GLY A 123 -11.14 5.32 5.05
CA GLY A 123 -10.24 4.59 4.17
C GLY A 123 -9.67 3.31 4.81
N TYR A 124 -9.30 3.36 6.10
CA TYR A 124 -8.93 2.16 6.85
C TYR A 124 -10.10 1.20 7.04
N GLY A 125 -11.30 1.72 7.31
CA GLY A 125 -12.51 0.90 7.43
C GLY A 125 -12.77 0.08 6.19
N ASP A 126 -12.68 0.69 5.01
CA ASP A 126 -12.87 0.00 3.72
C ASP A 126 -11.77 -1.05 3.48
N LEU A 127 -10.51 -0.73 3.82
CA LEU A 127 -9.41 -1.69 3.74
C LEU A 127 -9.65 -2.90 4.63
N PHE A 128 -10.00 -2.70 5.91
CA PHE A 128 -10.25 -3.80 6.86
C PHE A 128 -11.45 -4.64 6.43
N TYR A 129 -12.51 -4.01 5.93
CA TYR A 129 -13.65 -4.70 5.39
C TYR A 129 -13.26 -5.63 4.25
N GLN A 130 -12.44 -5.17 3.32
CA GLN A 130 -11.98 -6.01 2.21
C GLN A 130 -11.01 -7.11 2.67
N ASN A 131 -10.13 -6.85 3.65
CA ASN A 131 -9.31 -7.92 4.24
C ASN A 131 -10.17 -9.04 4.82
N VAL A 132 -11.25 -8.70 5.55
CA VAL A 132 -12.18 -9.69 6.09
C VAL A 132 -12.91 -10.47 4.99
N ARG A 133 -13.36 -9.80 3.92
CA ARG A 133 -13.99 -10.46 2.77
C ARG A 133 -13.03 -11.39 2.01
N ALA A 134 -11.76 -11.01 1.94
CA ALA A 134 -10.74 -11.82 1.27
C ALA A 134 -10.33 -13.05 2.08
N SER A 135 -10.50 -13.00 3.41
CA SER A 135 -10.16 -14.11 4.31
C SER A 135 -10.89 -15.40 3.91
N GLY A 136 -10.13 -16.47 3.71
CA GLY A 136 -10.66 -17.75 3.24
C GLY A 136 -11.03 -17.79 1.74
N SER A 137 -10.99 -16.66 1.02
CA SER A 137 -11.29 -16.60 -0.41
C SER A 137 -10.02 -16.57 -1.27
N VAL A 138 -9.06 -15.73 -0.91
CA VAL A 138 -7.75 -15.61 -1.57
C VAL A 138 -6.66 -15.43 -0.52
N PRO A 139 -5.45 -15.96 -0.73
CA PRO A 139 -4.33 -15.74 0.18
C PRO A 139 -3.97 -14.27 0.28
N GLN A 140 -3.76 -13.79 1.51
CA GLN A 140 -3.34 -12.43 1.82
C GLN A 140 -1.96 -12.47 2.48
N ILE A 141 -0.99 -11.81 1.88
CA ILE A 141 0.40 -11.78 2.33
C ILE A 141 0.79 -10.34 2.61
N SER A 142 1.26 -10.07 3.81
CA SER A 142 1.78 -8.76 4.20
C SER A 142 3.29 -8.80 4.34
N ILE A 143 3.97 -7.85 3.70
CA ILE A 143 5.40 -7.62 3.85
C ILE A 143 5.55 -6.27 4.55
N VAL A 144 6.06 -6.28 5.77
CA VAL A 144 6.38 -5.07 6.51
C VAL A 144 7.78 -4.62 6.10
N ALA A 145 7.87 -3.51 5.39
CA ALA A 145 9.11 -3.01 4.79
C ALA A 145 9.48 -1.60 5.28
N GLY A 146 8.97 -1.23 6.44
CA GLY A 146 9.20 0.04 7.10
C GLY A 146 8.38 0.17 8.37
N PRO A 147 8.17 1.40 8.89
CA PRO A 147 7.23 1.61 9.97
C PRO A 147 5.81 1.27 9.54
N CYS A 148 5.06 0.66 10.47
CA CYS A 148 3.63 0.43 10.36
C CYS A 148 3.00 0.84 11.69
N ALA A 149 2.47 2.07 11.76
CA ALA A 149 1.93 2.65 12.97
C ALA A 149 0.39 2.69 12.97
N GLY A 150 -0.24 2.47 14.11
CA GLY A 150 -1.68 2.58 14.29
C GLY A 150 -2.48 1.67 13.34
N GLY A 151 -3.35 2.24 12.49
CA GLY A 151 -4.12 1.48 11.51
C GLY A 151 -3.27 0.70 10.51
N ALA A 152 -2.05 1.14 10.24
CA ALA A 152 -1.14 0.46 9.31
C ALA A 152 -0.63 -0.89 9.83
N VAL A 153 -0.63 -1.13 11.14
CA VAL A 153 -0.28 -2.43 11.71
C VAL A 153 -1.48 -3.38 11.77
N TYR A 154 -2.69 -2.84 11.86
CA TYR A 154 -3.89 -3.64 12.00
C TYR A 154 -4.20 -4.47 10.73
N SER A 155 -4.09 -3.87 9.55
CA SER A 155 -4.32 -4.57 8.28
C SER A 155 -3.37 -5.77 8.11
N PRO A 156 -2.04 -5.66 8.25
CA PRO A 156 -1.15 -6.83 8.28
C PRO A 156 -1.56 -7.88 9.31
N GLY A 157 -2.00 -7.45 10.51
CA GLY A 157 -2.38 -8.33 11.61
C GLY A 157 -3.59 -9.23 11.34
N ILE A 158 -4.39 -8.93 10.32
CA ILE A 158 -5.57 -9.72 9.91
C ILE A 158 -5.37 -10.42 8.55
N THR A 159 -4.16 -10.45 8.01
CA THR A 159 -3.80 -11.23 6.82
C THR A 159 -3.28 -12.61 7.18
N ASP A 160 -3.13 -13.50 6.19
CA ASP A 160 -2.77 -14.90 6.43
C ASP A 160 -1.29 -15.10 6.76
N PHE A 161 -0.40 -14.29 6.15
CA PHE A 161 1.04 -14.37 6.34
C PHE A 161 1.65 -12.98 6.51
N ILE A 162 2.57 -12.84 7.47
CA ILE A 162 3.30 -11.61 7.73
C ILE A 162 4.80 -11.89 7.63
N PHE A 163 5.48 -11.13 6.78
CA PHE A 163 6.93 -11.12 6.66
C PHE A 163 7.45 -9.76 7.14
N ALA A 164 8.42 -9.77 8.03
CA ALA A 164 9.08 -8.57 8.50
C ALA A 164 10.51 -8.52 7.95
N VAL A 165 10.90 -7.38 7.38
CA VAL A 165 12.27 -7.17 6.88
C VAL A 165 13.17 -6.81 8.06
N ASP A 166 14.23 -7.60 8.27
CA ASP A 166 15.19 -7.40 9.37
C ASP A 166 15.75 -5.97 9.39
N LYS A 167 15.85 -5.37 10.57
CA LYS A 167 16.38 -4.01 10.84
C LYS A 167 15.62 -2.85 10.20
N ILE A 168 14.58 -3.12 9.41
CA ILE A 168 13.81 -2.10 8.68
C ILE A 168 12.37 -2.01 9.21
N SER A 169 11.75 -3.17 9.48
CA SER A 169 10.38 -3.25 9.97
C SER A 169 10.23 -2.70 11.37
N GLN A 170 9.16 -1.93 11.59
CA GLN A 170 8.75 -1.42 12.89
C GLN A 170 7.23 -1.58 13.01
N LEU A 171 6.79 -2.32 14.00
CA LEU A 171 5.38 -2.61 14.31
C LEU A 171 5.03 -2.07 15.69
#